data_9b2b66a32a85a0348125ae66fbcf15f0
#
_entry.id   9b2b66a32a85a0348125ae66fbcf15f0
#
_cell.length_a   1.000
_cell.length_b   1.000
_cell.length_c   1.000
_cell.angle_alpha   90.00
_cell.angle_beta   90.00
_cell.angle_gamma   90.00
#
_symmetry.space_group_name_H-M   'P 1'
#
loop_
_entity.id
_entity.type
_entity.pdbx_description
1 polymer ?
#
loop_
_entity_poly.entity_id
_entity_poly.type
_entity_poly.pdbx_seq_one_letter_code
_entity_poly.pdbx_strand_id
1 'polypeptide(L)'
;MSFDDTVPEDAAEPSRWGIWLHAVRPVPELVSLAAAAERLGAAVLLLADEGIDRDLYVTLTAIAVATSQIALFPAITNPHSRHPVATAAALGSLAEVAPGRVVAGLGAGGTLVFGPMGITPRRPYTALAEAVDVIDALLAGKTVSHSGEFTASEARLDWAPGRLPLAIAGRGPRVERLSAQRGDWVIISGKPVEEVGGYARAIRQQAARAGRTVRIAWNPMVGWEPGHVDAIRPHFSYMTVDMPDRWRERLGISDRVVAGLRAALHRDGPDAAARLVPGAVIDAFAIVGDRADVAGRLAAAIEAAGPDLLVFGAHEYTTEHVSDVAALAAEVGLAPADGTSGPVL
;
A
#
# COMPACT_ATOMS: atom_id res chain seq x y z
N MET A 1 52.13 -1.85 -5.35
CA MET A 1 51.02 -2.75 -5.00
C MET A 1 49.77 -1.88 -4.94
N SER A 2 49.04 -1.87 -6.04
CA SER A 2 47.77 -1.13 -6.17
C SER A 2 46.69 -2.04 -5.65
N PHE A 3 46.00 -1.63 -4.57
CA PHE A 3 44.80 -2.27 -4.11
C PHE A 3 43.67 -1.82 -5.04
N ASP A 4 43.13 -2.79 -5.78
CA ASP A 4 41.95 -2.63 -6.61
C ASP A 4 40.74 -2.73 -5.68
N ASP A 5 40.25 -1.55 -5.19
CA ASP A 5 39.04 -1.41 -4.38
C ASP A 5 37.79 -1.39 -5.29
N THR A 6 37.62 -2.41 -6.12
CA THR A 6 36.29 -2.69 -6.71
C THR A 6 35.48 -3.46 -5.69
N VAL A 7 34.72 -2.73 -4.85
CA VAL A 7 33.55 -3.29 -4.14
C VAL A 7 32.64 -3.86 -5.22
N PRO A 8 32.27 -5.14 -5.20
CA PRO A 8 31.28 -5.66 -6.13
C PRO A 8 30.02 -4.80 -5.94
N GLU A 9 29.55 -4.20 -7.02
CA GLU A 9 28.21 -3.65 -7.10
C GLU A 9 27.27 -4.83 -6.82
N ASP A 10 26.73 -4.93 -5.58
CA ASP A 10 25.72 -5.94 -5.25
C ASP A 10 24.62 -5.78 -6.29
N ALA A 11 24.50 -6.78 -7.15
CA ALA A 11 23.48 -6.78 -8.18
C ALA A 11 22.12 -6.63 -7.44
N ALA A 12 21.44 -5.51 -7.68
CA ALA A 12 20.18 -5.23 -7.02
C ALA A 12 19.25 -6.44 -7.22
N GLU A 13 18.68 -6.94 -6.14
CA GLU A 13 17.72 -8.04 -6.25
C GLU A 13 16.60 -7.63 -7.22
N PRO A 14 16.15 -8.53 -8.10
CA PRO A 14 15.10 -8.19 -9.06
C PRO A 14 13.82 -7.82 -8.32
N SER A 15 13.14 -6.80 -8.82
CA SER A 15 11.83 -6.39 -8.29
C SER A 15 10.87 -7.58 -8.30
N ARG A 16 10.10 -7.73 -7.23
CA ARG A 16 9.08 -8.77 -7.08
C ARG A 16 7.69 -8.19 -7.32
N TRP A 17 6.68 -9.05 -7.43
CA TRP A 17 5.32 -8.61 -7.59
C TRP A 17 4.40 -9.13 -6.49
N GLY A 18 3.25 -8.46 -6.33
CA GLY A 18 2.21 -8.83 -5.40
C GLY A 18 0.85 -8.31 -5.83
N ILE A 19 -0.17 -8.60 -5.04
CA ILE A 19 -1.54 -8.14 -5.28
C ILE A 19 -2.04 -7.26 -4.16
N TRP A 20 -2.93 -6.32 -4.51
CA TRP A 20 -3.67 -5.50 -3.56
C TRP A 20 -5.16 -5.83 -3.66
N LEU A 21 -5.72 -6.31 -2.57
CA LEU A 21 -7.14 -6.63 -2.47
C LEU A 21 -7.85 -5.62 -1.57
N HIS A 22 -9.09 -5.30 -1.92
CA HIS A 22 -10.06 -4.69 -1.02
C HIS A 22 -10.96 -5.78 -0.44
N ALA A 23 -11.35 -5.67 0.83
CA ALA A 23 -12.14 -6.68 1.51
C ALA A 23 -13.65 -6.65 1.14
N VAL A 24 -13.95 -6.32 -0.13
CA VAL A 24 -15.32 -6.17 -0.67
C VAL A 24 -16.00 -7.50 -1.01
N ARG A 25 -15.25 -8.59 -1.07
CA ARG A 25 -15.77 -9.95 -1.38
C ARG A 25 -15.85 -10.81 -0.13
N PRO A 26 -16.65 -11.89 -0.10
CA PRO A 26 -16.66 -12.84 0.98
C PRO A 26 -15.26 -13.35 1.34
N VAL A 27 -14.97 -13.50 2.64
CA VAL A 27 -13.63 -13.92 3.11
C VAL A 27 -13.13 -15.20 2.41
N PRO A 28 -13.96 -16.27 2.20
CA PRO A 28 -13.49 -17.46 1.48
C PRO A 28 -13.04 -17.20 0.05
N GLU A 29 -13.67 -16.24 -0.65
CA GLU A 29 -13.23 -15.84 -2.01
C GLU A 29 -11.89 -15.14 -1.97
N LEU A 30 -11.69 -14.21 -1.02
CA LEU A 30 -10.41 -13.52 -0.82
C LEU A 30 -9.28 -14.50 -0.47
N VAL A 31 -9.56 -15.50 0.37
CA VAL A 31 -8.63 -16.59 0.68
C VAL A 31 -8.25 -17.37 -0.58
N SER A 32 -9.23 -17.70 -1.42
CA SER A 32 -8.99 -18.42 -2.68
C SER A 32 -8.10 -17.62 -3.64
N LEU A 33 -8.34 -16.31 -3.75
CA LEU A 33 -7.53 -15.40 -4.55
C LEU A 33 -6.10 -15.28 -4.03
N ALA A 34 -5.93 -15.13 -2.71
CA ALA A 34 -4.62 -15.07 -2.07
C ALA A 34 -3.80 -16.36 -2.31
N ALA A 35 -4.43 -17.52 -2.15
CA ALA A 35 -3.81 -18.80 -2.42
C ALA A 35 -3.47 -18.99 -3.91
N ALA A 36 -4.29 -18.47 -4.83
CA ALA A 36 -3.98 -18.47 -6.26
C ALA A 36 -2.79 -17.57 -6.56
N ALA A 37 -2.74 -16.36 -5.99
CA ALA A 37 -1.63 -15.43 -6.16
C ALA A 37 -0.30 -16.03 -5.65
N GLU A 38 -0.31 -16.65 -4.47
CA GLU A 38 0.87 -17.35 -3.93
C GLU A 38 1.37 -18.44 -4.88
N ARG A 39 0.47 -19.30 -5.39
CA ARG A 39 0.86 -20.35 -6.36
C ARG A 39 1.43 -19.81 -7.65
N LEU A 40 1.05 -18.60 -8.05
CA LEU A 40 1.55 -17.92 -9.25
C LEU A 40 2.82 -17.10 -8.98
N GLY A 41 3.35 -17.14 -7.75
CA GLY A 41 4.60 -16.49 -7.39
C GLY A 41 4.45 -15.04 -6.89
N ALA A 42 3.25 -14.62 -6.46
CA ALA A 42 3.12 -13.35 -5.76
C ALA A 42 3.89 -13.39 -4.43
N ALA A 43 4.78 -12.42 -4.24
CA ALA A 43 5.60 -12.31 -3.04
C ALA A 43 4.84 -11.70 -1.85
N VAL A 44 3.81 -10.89 -2.14
CA VAL A 44 3.09 -10.15 -1.12
C VAL A 44 1.61 -9.98 -1.47
N LEU A 45 0.78 -9.94 -0.43
CA LEU A 45 -0.60 -9.52 -0.49
C LEU A 45 -0.80 -8.28 0.38
N LEU A 46 -1.25 -7.20 -0.22
CA LEU A 46 -1.74 -6.02 0.46
C LEU A 46 -3.25 -6.14 0.63
N LEU A 47 -3.78 -5.94 1.84
CA LEU A 47 -5.21 -5.90 2.09
C LEU A 47 -5.61 -4.52 2.61
N ALA A 48 -6.53 -3.84 1.92
CA ALA A 48 -7.03 -2.53 2.30
C ALA A 48 -7.88 -2.59 3.58
N ASP A 49 -7.78 -1.56 4.43
CA ASP A 49 -8.62 -1.33 5.60
C ASP A 49 -9.58 -0.16 5.31
N GLU A 50 -10.71 -0.47 4.70
CA GLU A 50 -11.72 0.53 4.31
C GLU A 50 -12.82 0.72 5.39
N GLY A 51 -12.61 0.18 6.58
CA GLY A 51 -13.40 0.45 7.78
C GLY A 51 -14.77 -0.23 7.83
N ILE A 52 -15.56 -0.22 6.76
CA ILE A 52 -16.89 -0.85 6.68
C ILE A 52 -16.91 -2.13 5.86
N ASP A 53 -15.82 -2.48 5.22
CA ASP A 53 -15.63 -3.77 4.55
C ASP A 53 -15.42 -4.90 5.57
N ARG A 54 -15.10 -6.12 5.11
CA ARG A 54 -14.76 -7.22 6.03
C ARG A 54 -13.54 -6.82 6.85
N ASP A 55 -13.56 -7.16 8.15
CA ASP A 55 -12.48 -6.81 9.07
C ASP A 55 -11.12 -7.26 8.52
N LEU A 56 -10.18 -6.33 8.51
CA LEU A 56 -8.83 -6.50 8.00
C LEU A 56 -8.13 -7.71 8.62
N TYR A 57 -8.10 -7.79 9.96
CA TYR A 57 -7.32 -8.81 10.67
C TYR A 57 -7.98 -10.18 10.63
N VAL A 58 -9.32 -10.25 10.65
CA VAL A 58 -10.06 -11.51 10.44
C VAL A 58 -9.75 -12.07 9.06
N THR A 59 -9.78 -11.23 8.03
CA THR A 59 -9.49 -11.63 6.65
C THR A 59 -8.03 -12.02 6.46
N LEU A 60 -7.08 -11.23 6.96
CA LEU A 60 -5.65 -11.56 6.89
C LEU A 60 -5.32 -12.85 7.64
N THR A 61 -5.95 -13.11 8.80
CA THR A 61 -5.75 -14.36 9.53
C THR A 61 -6.25 -15.56 8.75
N ALA A 62 -7.42 -15.46 8.10
CA ALA A 62 -7.94 -16.52 7.24
C ALA A 62 -7.00 -16.80 6.05
N ILE A 63 -6.45 -15.75 5.43
CA ILE A 63 -5.44 -15.86 4.37
C ILE A 63 -4.15 -16.48 4.90
N ALA A 64 -3.68 -16.04 6.08
CA ALA A 64 -2.46 -16.54 6.71
C ALA A 64 -2.46 -18.06 6.91
N VAL A 65 -3.61 -18.60 7.34
CA VAL A 65 -3.80 -20.05 7.55
C VAL A 65 -3.82 -20.83 6.23
N ALA A 66 -4.30 -20.21 5.15
CA ALA A 66 -4.43 -20.85 3.84
C ALA A 66 -3.19 -20.70 2.93
N THR A 67 -2.19 -19.93 3.36
CA THR A 67 -0.98 -19.60 2.60
C THR A 67 0.28 -19.88 3.43
N SER A 68 1.43 -20.02 2.81
CA SER A 68 2.67 -20.41 3.48
C SER A 68 3.87 -19.49 3.22
N GLN A 69 3.86 -18.74 2.11
CA GLN A 69 5.01 -17.94 1.65
C GLN A 69 4.67 -16.46 1.49
N ILE A 70 3.47 -16.14 1.00
CA ILE A 70 3.08 -14.77 0.68
C ILE A 70 3.11 -13.88 1.93
N ALA A 71 3.81 -12.75 1.84
CA ALA A 71 3.85 -11.76 2.92
C ALA A 71 2.52 -10.99 3.01
N LEU A 72 2.12 -10.62 4.20
CA LEU A 72 0.82 -10.04 4.52
C LEU A 72 0.99 -8.60 5.02
N PHE A 73 0.45 -7.64 4.28
CA PHE A 73 0.51 -6.22 4.61
C PHE A 73 -0.91 -5.69 4.82
N PRO A 74 -1.31 -5.26 6.04
CA PRO A 74 -2.35 -4.24 6.16
C PRO A 74 -1.99 -3.04 5.30
N ALA A 75 -2.85 -2.68 4.33
CA ALA A 75 -2.49 -1.62 3.39
C ALA A 75 -3.64 -0.62 3.17
N ILE A 76 -3.85 0.25 4.10
CA ILE A 76 -3.12 0.51 5.36
C ILE A 76 -4.12 0.69 6.49
N THR A 77 -3.81 0.16 7.67
CA THR A 77 -4.62 0.51 8.85
C THR A 77 -4.25 1.90 9.39
N ASN A 78 -5.08 2.44 10.27
CA ASN A 78 -4.95 3.81 10.76
C ASN A 78 -5.25 3.90 12.27
N PRO A 79 -4.74 4.95 12.97
CA PRO A 79 -4.90 5.08 14.42
C PRO A 79 -6.24 5.65 14.87
N HIS A 80 -7.16 5.97 13.93
CA HIS A 80 -8.43 6.61 14.27
C HIS A 80 -9.58 5.62 14.35
N SER A 81 -9.60 4.62 13.46
CA SER A 81 -10.63 3.56 13.46
C SER A 81 -10.31 2.44 14.47
N ARG A 82 -9.04 2.26 14.82
CA ARG A 82 -8.57 1.25 15.77
C ARG A 82 -7.47 1.84 16.67
N HIS A 83 -7.63 1.67 17.98
CA HIS A 83 -6.64 2.16 18.95
C HIS A 83 -5.27 1.49 18.71
N PRO A 84 -4.13 2.23 18.71
CA PRO A 84 -2.79 1.69 18.40
C PRO A 84 -2.38 0.48 19.27
N VAL A 85 -2.77 0.44 20.54
CA VAL A 85 -2.54 -0.74 21.39
C VAL A 85 -3.26 -1.98 20.86
N ALA A 86 -4.52 -1.82 20.42
CA ALA A 86 -5.29 -2.93 19.82
C ALA A 86 -4.73 -3.34 18.45
N THR A 87 -4.21 -2.38 17.69
CA THR A 87 -3.51 -2.65 16.42
C THR A 87 -2.23 -3.45 16.65
N ALA A 88 -1.42 -3.08 17.65
CA ALA A 88 -0.21 -3.83 18.00
C ALA A 88 -0.54 -5.27 18.41
N ALA A 89 -1.57 -5.47 19.24
CA ALA A 89 -2.03 -6.80 19.63
C ALA A 89 -2.50 -7.64 18.42
N ALA A 90 -3.28 -7.04 17.50
CA ALA A 90 -3.75 -7.74 16.31
C ALA A 90 -2.60 -8.12 15.36
N LEU A 91 -1.63 -7.22 15.13
CA LEU A 91 -0.43 -7.48 14.34
C LEU A 91 0.45 -8.58 14.98
N GLY A 92 0.62 -8.54 16.30
CA GLY A 92 1.35 -9.57 17.03
C GLY A 92 0.70 -10.94 16.89
N SER A 93 -0.63 -11.02 17.07
CA SER A 93 -1.38 -12.27 16.89
C SER A 93 -1.30 -12.79 15.45
N LEU A 94 -1.38 -11.91 14.46
CA LEU A 94 -1.19 -12.29 13.06
C LEU A 94 0.23 -12.83 12.80
N ALA A 95 1.25 -12.25 13.44
CA ALA A 95 2.62 -12.71 13.31
C ALA A 95 2.86 -14.09 13.95
N GLU A 96 2.11 -14.46 14.99
CA GLU A 96 2.12 -15.84 15.52
C GLU A 96 1.54 -16.85 14.53
N VAL A 97 0.50 -16.46 13.77
CA VAL A 97 -0.13 -17.31 12.73
C VAL A 97 0.72 -17.38 11.46
N ALA A 98 1.41 -16.31 11.12
CA ALA A 98 2.23 -16.17 9.91
C ALA A 98 3.66 -15.68 10.24
N PRO A 99 4.49 -16.51 10.91
CA PRO A 99 5.83 -16.12 11.33
C PRO A 99 6.70 -15.66 10.16
N GLY A 100 7.33 -14.48 10.30
CA GLY A 100 8.21 -13.90 9.28
C GLY A 100 7.51 -13.38 8.03
N ARG A 101 6.17 -13.34 7.99
CA ARG A 101 5.39 -12.93 6.81
C ARG A 101 4.53 -11.67 7.04
N VAL A 102 4.61 -11.02 8.19
CA VAL A 102 3.74 -9.89 8.53
C VAL A 102 4.51 -8.58 8.53
N VAL A 103 3.95 -7.58 7.88
CA VAL A 103 4.41 -6.19 7.91
C VAL A 103 3.36 -5.32 8.60
N ALA A 104 3.78 -4.41 9.46
CA ALA A 104 2.91 -3.44 10.09
C ALA A 104 2.65 -2.27 9.13
N GLY A 105 1.56 -2.31 8.38
CA GLY A 105 1.22 -1.27 7.40
C GLY A 105 0.34 -0.18 7.99
N LEU A 106 0.84 1.06 8.05
CA LEU A 106 0.21 2.19 8.72
C LEU A 106 0.08 3.42 7.82
N GLY A 107 -0.99 4.16 8.00
CA GLY A 107 -1.21 5.46 7.35
C GLY A 107 -2.16 6.33 8.15
N ALA A 108 -2.35 7.56 7.66
CA ALA A 108 -3.21 8.52 8.33
C ALA A 108 -4.72 8.25 8.15
N GLY A 109 -5.09 7.31 7.28
CA GLY A 109 -6.47 7.10 6.83
C GLY A 109 -6.95 8.17 5.84
N GLY A 110 -8.19 8.12 5.47
CA GLY A 110 -8.79 9.04 4.49
C GLY A 110 -10.30 9.15 4.61
N THR A 111 -10.88 10.04 3.80
CA THR A 111 -12.32 10.36 3.79
C THR A 111 -13.18 9.13 3.53
N LEU A 112 -12.72 8.21 2.68
CA LEU A 112 -13.42 6.96 2.36
C LEU A 112 -13.66 6.11 3.61
N VAL A 113 -12.64 5.97 4.47
CA VAL A 113 -12.70 5.19 5.71
C VAL A 113 -13.51 5.92 6.79
N PHE A 114 -13.25 7.21 6.96
CA PHE A 114 -13.76 7.97 8.10
C PHE A 114 -15.20 8.45 7.94
N GLY A 115 -15.62 8.74 6.70
CA GLY A 115 -16.96 9.25 6.44
C GLY A 115 -18.07 8.34 6.97
N PRO A 116 -18.12 7.05 6.59
CA PRO A 116 -19.11 6.10 7.09
C PRO A 116 -19.05 5.86 8.61
N MET A 117 -17.86 6.02 9.21
CA MET A 117 -17.67 5.83 10.66
C MET A 117 -17.98 7.09 11.49
N GLY A 118 -18.27 8.23 10.84
CA GLY A 118 -18.47 9.52 11.51
C GLY A 118 -17.20 10.05 12.19
N ILE A 119 -16.03 9.61 11.76
CA ILE A 119 -14.75 10.02 12.35
C ILE A 119 -14.24 11.29 11.66
N THR A 120 -13.88 12.30 12.45
CA THR A 120 -13.23 13.53 11.96
C THR A 120 -11.87 13.68 12.63
N PRO A 121 -10.77 13.26 11.99
CA PRO A 121 -9.43 13.36 12.57
C PRO A 121 -9.02 14.84 12.80
N ARG A 122 -8.55 15.16 13.98
CA ARG A 122 -8.10 16.53 14.32
C ARG A 122 -6.68 16.80 13.82
N ARG A 123 -5.76 15.87 14.08
CA ARG A 123 -4.34 15.96 13.71
C ARG A 123 -3.84 14.63 13.13
N PRO A 124 -4.29 14.25 11.91
CA PRO A 124 -4.06 12.90 11.38
C PRO A 124 -2.58 12.51 11.25
N TYR A 125 -1.71 13.46 10.89
CA TYR A 125 -0.27 13.21 10.87
C TYR A 125 0.30 12.95 12.27
N THR A 126 -0.11 13.74 13.26
CA THR A 126 0.38 13.58 14.64
C THR A 126 -0.05 12.24 15.20
N ALA A 127 -1.31 11.87 15.01
CA ALA A 127 -1.84 10.58 15.42
C ALA A 127 -1.09 9.41 14.76
N LEU A 128 -0.79 9.51 13.45
CA LEU A 128 0.01 8.49 12.76
C LEU A 128 1.42 8.37 13.36
N ALA A 129 2.12 9.49 13.57
CA ALA A 129 3.47 9.47 14.12
C ALA A 129 3.51 8.87 15.52
N GLU A 130 2.57 9.27 16.40
CA GLU A 130 2.42 8.71 17.74
C GLU A 130 2.08 7.21 17.70
N ALA A 131 1.18 6.79 16.78
CA ALA A 131 0.81 5.39 16.62
C ALA A 131 1.99 4.52 16.16
N VAL A 132 2.81 5.01 15.23
CA VAL A 132 4.04 4.33 14.81
C VAL A 132 4.96 4.04 16.00
N ASP A 133 5.18 5.05 16.85
CA ASP A 133 6.04 4.89 18.03
C ASP A 133 5.47 3.90 19.05
N VAL A 134 4.17 3.96 19.30
CA VAL A 134 3.50 3.07 20.27
C VAL A 134 3.44 1.63 19.76
N ILE A 135 3.09 1.43 18.50
CA ILE A 135 3.00 0.08 17.90
C ILE A 135 4.38 -0.58 17.84
N ASP A 136 5.40 0.13 17.34
CA ASP A 136 6.77 -0.39 17.26
C ASP A 136 7.29 -0.78 18.65
N ALA A 137 7.06 0.05 19.66
CA ALA A 137 7.48 -0.22 21.04
C ALA A 137 6.75 -1.43 21.66
N LEU A 138 5.44 -1.57 21.45
CA LEU A 138 4.65 -2.69 21.95
C LEU A 138 5.05 -4.01 21.30
N LEU A 139 5.23 -4.02 19.99
CA LEU A 139 5.70 -5.19 19.25
C LEU A 139 7.12 -5.61 19.66
N ALA A 140 7.95 -4.65 20.06
CA ALA A 140 9.27 -4.93 20.65
C ALA A 140 9.21 -5.36 22.14
N GLY A 141 8.03 -5.57 22.73
CA GLY A 141 7.85 -6.03 24.12
C GLY A 141 8.06 -4.95 25.18
N LYS A 142 8.12 -3.67 24.80
CA LYS A 142 8.28 -2.56 25.74
C LYS A 142 6.94 -2.21 26.41
N THR A 143 7.01 -1.73 27.67
CA THR A 143 5.86 -1.09 28.32
C THR A 143 5.73 0.33 27.81
N VAL A 144 4.51 0.73 27.46
CA VAL A 144 4.21 2.04 26.88
C VAL A 144 3.16 2.77 27.69
N SER A 145 3.51 3.98 28.13
CA SER A 145 2.55 4.99 28.58
C SER A 145 2.61 6.16 27.63
N HIS A 146 1.47 6.58 27.09
CA HIS A 146 1.35 7.64 26.09
C HIS A 146 0.17 8.55 26.39
N SER A 147 0.33 9.84 26.12
CA SER A 147 -0.75 10.84 26.23
C SER A 147 -0.60 11.83 25.07
N GLY A 148 -1.53 11.80 24.13
CA GLY A 148 -1.50 12.60 22.90
C GLY A 148 -2.84 12.54 22.18
N GLU A 149 -2.84 12.19 20.90
CA GLU A 149 -4.07 11.98 20.11
C GLU A 149 -4.88 10.76 20.61
N PHE A 150 -4.23 9.86 21.31
CA PHE A 150 -4.82 8.76 22.07
C PHE A 150 -4.06 8.58 23.38
N THR A 151 -4.58 7.74 24.28
CA THR A 151 -3.95 7.52 25.58
C THR A 151 -3.69 6.02 25.79
N ALA A 152 -2.51 5.68 26.30
CA ALA A 152 -2.17 4.35 26.77
C ALA A 152 -1.54 4.46 28.16
N SER A 153 -1.84 3.54 29.07
CA SER A 153 -1.29 3.52 30.43
C SER A 153 -0.69 2.14 30.67
N GLU A 154 0.63 2.09 30.85
CA GLU A 154 1.42 0.89 31.12
C GLU A 154 1.08 -0.32 30.22
N ALA A 155 0.67 -0.02 28.96
CA ALA A 155 0.32 -1.05 27.98
C ALA A 155 1.56 -1.88 27.61
N ARG A 156 1.41 -3.20 27.57
CA ARG A 156 2.47 -4.14 27.22
C ARG A 156 1.90 -5.38 26.58
N LEU A 157 2.63 -5.96 25.66
CA LEU A 157 2.38 -7.30 25.11
C LEU A 157 3.41 -8.25 25.71
N ASP A 158 3.02 -9.03 26.73
CA ASP A 158 3.94 -9.99 27.40
C ASP A 158 4.37 -11.14 26.47
N TRP A 159 3.64 -11.32 25.37
CA TRP A 159 3.86 -12.28 24.31
C TRP A 159 4.30 -11.63 22.99
N ALA A 160 4.91 -10.45 23.05
CA ALA A 160 5.29 -9.69 21.87
C ALA A 160 6.14 -10.53 20.89
N PRO A 161 5.82 -10.52 19.58
CA PRO A 161 6.50 -11.37 18.59
C PRO A 161 7.92 -10.90 18.27
N GLY A 162 8.31 -9.75 18.76
CA GLY A 162 9.46 -8.99 18.31
C GLY A 162 9.07 -7.90 17.32
N ARG A 163 10.03 -7.07 16.94
CA ARG A 163 9.79 -5.98 15.97
C ARG A 163 9.34 -6.55 14.62
N LEU A 164 8.24 -6.03 14.09
CA LEU A 164 7.81 -6.30 12.73
C LEU A 164 8.33 -5.21 11.78
N PRO A 165 8.61 -5.53 10.50
CA PRO A 165 8.87 -4.52 9.50
C PRO A 165 7.68 -3.55 9.41
N LEU A 166 7.98 -2.26 9.23
CA LEU A 166 6.98 -1.20 9.21
C LEU A 166 6.84 -0.64 7.80
N ALA A 167 5.63 -0.66 7.26
CA ALA A 167 5.28 0.00 6.01
C ALA A 167 4.46 1.26 6.30
N ILE A 168 4.86 2.40 5.77
CA ILE A 168 4.12 3.64 5.94
C ILE A 168 3.71 4.18 4.57
N ALA A 169 2.42 4.51 4.43
CA ALA A 169 1.87 5.10 3.22
C ALA A 169 1.27 6.48 3.47
N GLY A 170 1.43 7.36 2.50
CA GLY A 170 0.83 8.68 2.48
C GLY A 170 1.33 9.54 1.33
N ARG A 171 0.54 10.57 0.99
CA ARG A 171 0.77 11.43 -0.18
C ARG A 171 1.34 12.80 0.15
N GLY A 172 1.40 13.16 1.42
CA GLY A 172 1.86 14.47 1.86
C GLY A 172 3.33 14.47 2.31
N PRO A 173 4.06 15.60 2.17
CA PRO A 173 5.50 15.67 2.44
C PRO A 173 5.91 15.34 3.88
N ARG A 174 5.00 15.54 4.84
CA ARG A 174 5.26 15.17 6.25
C ARG A 174 5.23 13.65 6.44
N VAL A 175 4.26 12.95 5.82
CA VAL A 175 4.17 11.49 5.90
C VAL A 175 5.30 10.85 5.11
N GLU A 176 5.64 11.38 3.93
CA GLU A 176 6.80 10.92 3.14
C GLU A 176 8.11 11.00 3.95
N ARG A 177 8.31 12.08 4.71
CA ARG A 177 9.45 12.20 5.62
C ARG A 177 9.41 11.17 6.75
N LEU A 178 8.25 10.97 7.38
CA LEU A 178 8.07 9.96 8.42
C LEU A 178 8.36 8.56 7.86
N SER A 179 7.86 8.24 6.67
CA SER A 179 8.12 6.97 5.98
C SER A 179 9.60 6.73 5.75
N ALA A 180 10.32 7.73 5.25
CA ALA A 180 11.76 7.64 5.03
C ALA A 180 12.58 7.50 6.34
N GLN A 181 12.12 8.10 7.44
CA GLN A 181 12.82 8.11 8.72
C GLN A 181 12.51 6.92 9.62
N ARG A 182 11.33 6.29 9.47
CA ARG A 182 10.83 5.27 10.40
C ARG A 182 10.41 3.97 9.71
N GLY A 183 10.00 4.03 8.44
CA GLY A 183 9.56 2.87 7.68
C GLY A 183 10.73 1.97 7.26
N ASP A 184 10.45 0.68 7.13
CA ASP A 184 11.30 -0.28 6.41
C ASP A 184 10.82 -0.40 4.97
N TRP A 185 9.51 -0.17 4.76
CA TRP A 185 8.84 -0.06 3.48
C TRP A 185 8.13 1.27 3.33
N VAL A 186 8.17 1.82 2.13
CA VAL A 186 7.37 2.98 1.74
C VAL A 186 6.43 2.56 0.61
N ILE A 187 5.12 2.68 0.86
CA ILE A 187 4.11 2.38 -0.17
C ILE A 187 3.86 3.64 -0.98
N ILE A 188 4.16 3.60 -2.27
CA ILE A 188 3.84 4.65 -3.24
C ILE A 188 2.54 4.25 -3.95
N SER A 189 1.48 5.03 -3.73
CA SER A 189 0.19 4.88 -4.40
C SER A 189 -0.41 6.25 -4.69
N GLY A 190 -1.20 6.37 -5.74
CA GLY A 190 -1.89 7.62 -6.12
C GLY A 190 -0.93 8.77 -6.42
N LYS A 191 0.16 8.49 -7.13
CA LYS A 191 1.10 9.47 -7.69
C LYS A 191 1.00 9.47 -9.22
N PRO A 192 1.19 10.61 -9.89
CA PRO A 192 1.33 10.61 -11.33
C PRO A 192 2.45 9.68 -11.76
N VAL A 193 2.22 8.86 -12.78
CA VAL A 193 3.16 7.82 -13.22
C VAL A 193 4.53 8.40 -13.55
N GLU A 194 4.58 9.55 -14.22
CA GLU A 194 5.82 10.25 -14.59
C GLU A 194 6.64 10.76 -13.39
N GLU A 195 6.00 10.94 -12.21
CA GLU A 195 6.66 11.44 -11.01
C GLU A 195 7.21 10.32 -10.12
N VAL A 196 6.79 9.06 -10.31
CA VAL A 196 7.11 7.95 -9.39
C VAL A 196 8.61 7.75 -9.23
N GLY A 197 9.38 7.79 -10.32
CA GLY A 197 10.84 7.69 -10.27
C GLY A 197 11.49 8.80 -9.45
N GLY A 198 11.01 10.03 -9.59
CA GLY A 198 11.47 11.18 -8.78
C GLY A 198 11.15 11.00 -7.29
N TYR A 199 9.95 10.49 -6.98
CA TYR A 199 9.54 10.18 -5.62
C TYR A 199 10.40 9.09 -4.98
N ALA A 200 10.61 7.99 -5.68
CA ALA A 200 11.41 6.88 -5.21
C ALA A 200 12.83 7.35 -4.84
N ARG A 201 13.47 8.11 -5.72
CA ARG A 201 14.79 8.69 -5.45
C ARG A 201 14.79 9.63 -4.25
N ALA A 202 13.80 10.53 -4.15
CA ALA A 202 13.71 11.49 -3.05
C ALA A 202 13.52 10.79 -1.69
N ILE A 203 12.71 9.75 -1.63
CA ILE A 203 12.48 8.94 -0.43
C ILE A 203 13.78 8.22 -0.01
N ARG A 204 14.47 7.55 -0.94
CA ARG A 204 15.75 6.88 -0.65
C ARG A 204 16.82 7.86 -0.16
N GLN A 205 16.90 9.04 -0.77
CA GLN A 205 17.83 10.09 -0.31
C GLN A 205 17.49 10.59 1.10
N GLN A 206 16.21 10.77 1.42
CA GLN A 206 15.80 11.17 2.76
C GLN A 206 16.11 10.09 3.80
N ALA A 207 15.90 8.81 3.48
CA ALA A 207 16.26 7.69 4.34
C ALA A 207 17.78 7.63 4.56
N ALA A 208 18.57 7.73 3.50
CA ALA A 208 20.03 7.74 3.58
C ALA A 208 20.58 8.87 4.47
N ARG A 209 19.98 10.09 4.39
CA ARG A 209 20.33 11.21 5.31
C ARG A 209 20.00 10.89 6.78
N ALA A 210 19.07 9.98 7.04
CA ALA A 210 18.75 9.48 8.37
C ALA A 210 19.56 8.22 8.76
N GLY A 211 20.55 7.82 7.96
CA GLY A 211 21.36 6.62 8.16
C GLY A 211 20.57 5.31 7.96
N ARG A 212 19.53 5.33 7.12
CA ARG A 212 18.63 4.19 6.89
C ARG A 212 18.55 3.82 5.41
N THR A 213 18.24 2.56 5.16
CA THR A 213 17.78 2.06 3.87
C THR A 213 16.27 1.81 3.96
N VAL A 214 15.53 2.10 2.90
CA VAL A 214 14.11 1.80 2.79
C VAL A 214 13.84 1.05 1.50
N ARG A 215 12.90 0.12 1.52
CA ARG A 215 12.35 -0.56 0.36
C ARG A 215 11.09 0.15 -0.14
N ILE A 216 10.84 0.11 -1.44
CA ILE A 216 9.72 0.78 -2.08
C ILE A 216 8.76 -0.25 -2.65
N ALA A 217 7.53 -0.24 -2.16
CA ALA A 217 6.40 -0.91 -2.77
C ALA A 217 5.63 0.11 -3.61
N TRP A 218 5.55 -0.09 -4.92
CA TRP A 218 4.77 0.78 -5.80
C TRP A 218 3.50 0.07 -6.24
N ASN A 219 2.35 0.76 -6.07
CA ASN A 219 1.07 0.32 -6.58
C ASN A 219 0.67 1.19 -7.77
N PRO A 220 0.98 0.78 -9.01
CA PRO A 220 0.46 1.42 -10.21
C PRO A 220 -1.02 1.05 -10.42
N MET A 221 -1.80 2.00 -10.94
CA MET A 221 -3.09 1.69 -11.54
C MET A 221 -2.86 1.29 -12.99
N VAL A 222 -3.14 0.04 -13.33
CA VAL A 222 -2.93 -0.50 -14.69
C VAL A 222 -4.23 -1.08 -15.24
N GLY A 223 -4.45 -0.94 -16.55
CA GLY A 223 -5.61 -1.53 -17.21
C GLY A 223 -5.36 -1.75 -18.70
N TRP A 224 -5.47 -2.99 -19.15
CA TRP A 224 -5.23 -3.41 -20.54
C TRP A 224 -6.48 -3.96 -21.26
N GLU A 225 -7.62 -3.95 -20.58
CA GLU A 225 -8.92 -4.28 -21.13
C GLU A 225 -9.93 -3.16 -20.90
N PRO A 226 -10.94 -2.99 -21.74
CA PRO A 226 -11.92 -1.91 -21.59
C PRO A 226 -12.59 -1.86 -20.21
N GLY A 227 -12.91 -3.02 -19.63
CA GLY A 227 -13.51 -3.13 -18.29
C GLY A 227 -12.58 -2.68 -17.16
N HIS A 228 -11.27 -2.79 -17.33
CA HIS A 228 -10.31 -2.41 -16.29
C HIS A 228 -10.33 -0.90 -16.01
N VAL A 229 -10.48 -0.07 -17.04
CA VAL A 229 -10.57 1.39 -16.89
C VAL A 229 -11.82 1.75 -16.09
N ASP A 230 -12.95 1.12 -16.38
CA ASP A 230 -14.19 1.35 -15.67
C ASP A 230 -14.11 0.85 -14.21
N ALA A 231 -13.44 -0.26 -13.96
CA ALA A 231 -13.24 -0.81 -12.62
C ALA A 231 -12.36 0.06 -11.72
N ILE A 232 -11.32 0.71 -12.27
CA ILE A 232 -10.44 1.61 -11.49
C ILE A 232 -11.01 3.03 -11.33
N ARG A 233 -11.89 3.47 -12.21
CA ARG A 233 -12.41 4.84 -12.25
C ARG A 233 -13.09 5.29 -10.95
N PRO A 234 -13.88 4.47 -10.23
CA PRO A 234 -14.45 4.84 -8.93
C PRO A 234 -13.41 5.25 -7.89
N HIS A 235 -12.25 4.59 -7.87
CA HIS A 235 -11.13 4.95 -6.99
C HIS A 235 -10.60 6.37 -7.27
N PHE A 236 -10.56 6.78 -8.53
CA PHE A 236 -10.13 8.13 -8.91
C PHE A 236 -11.09 9.23 -8.48
N SER A 237 -12.35 8.94 -8.19
CA SER A 237 -13.27 9.95 -7.66
C SER A 237 -12.85 10.44 -6.27
N TYR A 238 -12.48 9.53 -5.36
CA TYR A 238 -11.91 9.88 -4.06
C TYR A 238 -10.54 10.53 -4.18
N MET A 239 -9.69 9.96 -5.03
CA MET A 239 -8.34 10.48 -5.24
C MET A 239 -8.37 11.92 -5.78
N THR A 240 -9.30 12.25 -6.66
CA THR A 240 -9.45 13.62 -7.21
C THR A 240 -9.95 14.61 -6.15
N VAL A 241 -10.85 14.18 -5.25
CA VAL A 241 -11.34 15.01 -4.14
C VAL A 241 -10.23 15.33 -3.15
N ASP A 242 -9.36 14.36 -2.86
CA ASP A 242 -8.25 14.48 -1.90
C ASP A 242 -6.92 14.88 -2.57
N MET A 243 -6.98 15.29 -3.86
CA MET A 243 -5.80 15.62 -4.65
C MET A 243 -5.14 16.92 -4.17
N PRO A 244 -3.80 16.95 -3.99
CA PRO A 244 -3.05 18.17 -3.72
C PRO A 244 -3.24 19.24 -4.79
N ASP A 245 -3.29 20.52 -4.38
CA ASP A 245 -3.54 21.66 -5.26
C ASP A 245 -2.61 21.71 -6.46
N ARG A 246 -1.31 21.43 -6.27
CA ARG A 246 -0.31 21.42 -7.35
C ARG A 246 -0.68 20.49 -8.52
N TRP A 247 -1.34 19.35 -8.25
CA TRP A 247 -1.78 18.44 -9.31
C TRP A 247 -3.10 18.89 -9.89
N ARG A 248 -4.02 19.45 -9.08
CA ARG A 248 -5.27 20.03 -9.58
C ARG A 248 -4.99 21.16 -10.57
N GLU A 249 -4.09 22.08 -10.22
CA GLU A 249 -3.67 23.19 -11.09
C GLU A 249 -3.03 22.67 -12.38
N ARG A 250 -2.10 21.72 -12.28
CA ARG A 250 -1.40 21.14 -13.45
C ARG A 250 -2.38 20.44 -14.40
N LEU A 251 -3.39 19.75 -13.86
CA LEU A 251 -4.37 18.99 -14.64
C LEU A 251 -5.61 19.83 -15.02
N GLY A 252 -5.66 21.11 -14.68
CA GLY A 252 -6.79 21.99 -14.96
C GLY A 252 -8.07 21.61 -14.22
N ILE A 253 -7.97 20.97 -13.04
CA ILE A 253 -9.11 20.53 -12.25
C ILE A 253 -9.61 21.67 -11.37
N SER A 254 -10.76 22.24 -11.73
CA SER A 254 -11.36 23.34 -11.01
C SER A 254 -12.03 22.90 -9.70
N ASP A 255 -12.20 23.85 -8.76
CA ASP A 255 -12.96 23.62 -7.53
C ASP A 255 -14.41 23.17 -7.79
N ARG A 256 -15.00 23.58 -8.93
CA ARG A 256 -16.33 23.13 -9.35
C ARG A 256 -16.36 21.63 -9.63
N VAL A 257 -15.33 21.08 -10.26
CA VAL A 257 -15.19 19.62 -10.51
C VAL A 257 -15.08 18.89 -9.19
N VAL A 258 -14.20 19.35 -8.29
CA VAL A 258 -14.01 18.74 -6.96
C VAL A 258 -15.30 18.78 -6.13
N ALA A 259 -16.01 19.92 -6.13
CA ALA A 259 -17.30 20.06 -5.44
C ALA A 259 -18.37 19.12 -6.02
N GLY A 260 -18.42 18.98 -7.36
CA GLY A 260 -19.31 18.05 -8.04
C GLY A 260 -19.04 16.59 -7.68
N LEU A 261 -17.76 16.17 -7.70
CA LEU A 261 -17.34 14.84 -7.29
C LEU A 261 -17.69 14.57 -5.83
N ARG A 262 -17.39 15.49 -4.91
CA ARG A 262 -17.74 15.34 -3.50
C ARG A 262 -19.25 15.20 -3.27
N ALA A 263 -20.05 15.99 -3.98
CA ALA A 263 -21.50 15.89 -3.90
C ALA A 263 -22.03 14.56 -4.46
N ALA A 264 -21.49 14.07 -5.58
CA ALA A 264 -21.86 12.78 -6.15
C ALA A 264 -21.47 11.62 -5.24
N LEU A 265 -20.24 11.63 -4.71
CA LEU A 265 -19.77 10.61 -3.73
C LEU A 265 -20.70 10.52 -2.52
N HIS A 266 -21.13 11.67 -2.01
CA HIS A 266 -22.02 11.71 -0.84
C HIS A 266 -23.45 11.24 -1.13
N ARG A 267 -24.01 11.58 -2.30
CA ARG A 267 -25.40 11.24 -2.63
C ARG A 267 -25.57 9.88 -3.28
N ASP A 268 -24.69 9.56 -4.22
CA ASP A 268 -24.91 8.52 -5.23
C ASP A 268 -23.83 7.44 -5.19
N GLY A 269 -22.78 7.63 -4.38
CA GLY A 269 -21.67 6.70 -4.22
C GLY A 269 -20.57 6.80 -5.30
N PRO A 270 -19.52 5.97 -5.18
CA PRO A 270 -18.33 6.05 -6.02
C PRO A 270 -18.56 5.74 -7.50
N ASP A 271 -19.44 4.81 -7.82
CA ASP A 271 -19.73 4.42 -9.21
C ASP A 271 -20.41 5.55 -10.01
N ALA A 272 -21.30 6.28 -9.36
CA ALA A 272 -21.92 7.45 -9.97
C ALA A 272 -20.93 8.62 -10.13
N ALA A 273 -20.12 8.84 -9.08
CA ALA A 273 -19.08 9.86 -9.10
C ALA A 273 -17.97 9.57 -10.14
N ALA A 274 -17.69 8.32 -10.42
CA ALA A 274 -16.71 7.89 -11.40
C ALA A 274 -16.91 8.54 -12.79
N ARG A 275 -18.14 8.78 -13.19
CA ARG A 275 -18.50 9.43 -14.47
C ARG A 275 -18.06 10.89 -14.54
N LEU A 276 -17.81 11.53 -13.41
CA LEU A 276 -17.37 12.93 -13.32
C LEU A 276 -15.84 13.05 -13.25
N VAL A 277 -15.12 11.94 -13.16
CA VAL A 277 -13.65 11.95 -13.13
C VAL A 277 -13.11 12.41 -14.48
N PRO A 278 -12.31 13.52 -14.52
CA PRO A 278 -11.73 13.98 -15.76
C PRO A 278 -10.76 12.99 -16.38
N GLY A 279 -10.75 12.85 -17.72
CA GLY A 279 -9.82 11.97 -18.43
C GLY A 279 -8.36 12.25 -18.09
N ALA A 280 -7.98 13.52 -17.94
CA ALA A 280 -6.63 13.93 -17.54
C ALA A 280 -6.15 13.31 -16.21
N VAL A 281 -7.05 12.96 -15.29
CA VAL A 281 -6.69 12.23 -14.06
C VAL A 281 -6.29 10.80 -14.39
N ILE A 282 -7.08 10.12 -15.23
CA ILE A 282 -6.75 8.75 -15.65
C ILE A 282 -5.41 8.74 -16.38
N ASP A 283 -5.23 9.64 -17.35
CA ASP A 283 -4.02 9.73 -18.16
C ASP A 283 -2.75 9.99 -17.33
N ALA A 284 -2.87 10.78 -16.24
CA ALA A 284 -1.74 11.12 -15.40
C ALA A 284 -1.40 10.02 -14.36
N PHE A 285 -2.41 9.31 -13.84
CA PHE A 285 -2.26 8.44 -12.67
C PHE A 285 -2.38 6.94 -12.98
N ALA A 286 -2.79 6.58 -14.20
CA ALA A 286 -2.92 5.20 -14.63
C ALA A 286 -2.09 4.92 -15.89
N ILE A 287 -1.73 3.65 -16.05
CA ILE A 287 -1.17 3.11 -17.28
C ILE A 287 -2.28 2.27 -17.92
N VAL A 288 -2.96 2.85 -18.88
CA VAL A 288 -4.09 2.21 -19.59
C VAL A 288 -3.87 2.25 -21.08
N GLY A 289 -4.28 1.18 -21.78
CA GLY A 289 -4.09 1.02 -23.21
C GLY A 289 -4.30 -0.43 -23.64
N ASP A 290 -3.80 -0.82 -24.79
CA ASP A 290 -3.69 -2.24 -25.11
C ASP A 290 -2.57 -2.91 -24.28
N ARG A 291 -2.56 -4.23 -24.26
CA ARG A 291 -1.64 -5.02 -23.42
C ARG A 291 -0.17 -4.67 -23.68
N ALA A 292 0.23 -4.52 -24.94
CA ALA A 292 1.62 -4.24 -25.31
C ALA A 292 2.05 -2.82 -24.92
N ASP A 293 1.16 -1.81 -25.10
CA ASP A 293 1.40 -0.44 -24.65
C ASP A 293 1.55 -0.38 -23.12
N VAL A 294 0.63 -1.04 -22.41
CA VAL A 294 0.68 -1.12 -20.93
C VAL A 294 1.98 -1.76 -20.45
N ALA A 295 2.38 -2.90 -21.02
CA ALA A 295 3.62 -3.58 -20.65
C ALA A 295 4.85 -2.70 -20.90
N GLY A 296 4.94 -2.05 -22.07
CA GLY A 296 6.06 -1.17 -22.42
C GLY A 296 6.17 0.05 -21.50
N ARG A 297 5.05 0.73 -21.23
CA ARG A 297 5.02 1.91 -20.34
C ARG A 297 5.28 1.52 -18.88
N LEU A 298 4.78 0.37 -18.43
CA LEU A 298 5.01 -0.14 -17.10
C LEU A 298 6.49 -0.52 -16.90
N ALA A 299 7.11 -1.21 -17.85
CA ALA A 299 8.53 -1.55 -17.81
C ALA A 299 9.42 -0.29 -17.72
N ALA A 300 9.13 0.73 -18.55
CA ALA A 300 9.86 2.01 -18.48
C ALA A 300 9.69 2.71 -17.12
N ALA A 301 8.49 2.66 -16.53
CA ALA A 301 8.24 3.26 -15.21
C ALA A 301 8.91 2.46 -14.08
N ILE A 302 8.98 1.13 -14.18
CA ILE A 302 9.73 0.26 -13.26
C ILE A 302 11.22 0.61 -13.31
N GLU A 303 11.81 0.71 -14.49
CA GLU A 303 13.23 1.11 -14.67
C GLU A 303 13.51 2.48 -14.04
N ALA A 304 12.63 3.46 -14.26
CA ALA A 304 12.79 4.82 -13.73
C ALA A 304 12.66 4.90 -12.20
N ALA A 305 11.80 4.08 -11.59
CA ALA A 305 11.48 4.09 -10.17
C ALA A 305 12.35 3.12 -9.35
N GLY A 306 12.76 2.00 -9.94
CA GLY A 306 13.46 0.90 -9.28
C GLY A 306 12.72 0.41 -8.03
N PRO A 307 11.41 0.06 -8.09
CA PRO A 307 10.71 -0.40 -6.91
C PRO A 307 11.24 -1.77 -6.50
N ASP A 308 11.30 -2.06 -5.20
CA ASP A 308 11.64 -3.38 -4.70
C ASP A 308 10.45 -4.34 -4.87
N LEU A 309 9.25 -3.78 -4.91
CA LEU A 309 7.99 -4.50 -5.02
C LEU A 309 6.99 -3.72 -5.88
N LEU A 310 6.42 -4.38 -6.88
CA LEU A 310 5.30 -3.87 -7.65
C LEU A 310 4.01 -4.57 -7.20
N VAL A 311 2.98 -3.79 -6.84
CA VAL A 311 1.74 -4.35 -6.30
C VAL A 311 0.57 -3.99 -7.22
N PHE A 312 -0.03 -5.00 -7.83
CA PHE A 312 -1.17 -4.81 -8.73
C PHE A 312 -2.48 -4.81 -7.96
N GLY A 313 -3.33 -3.80 -8.21
CA GLY A 313 -4.71 -3.83 -7.75
C GLY A 313 -5.52 -4.92 -8.47
N ALA A 314 -6.32 -5.68 -7.74
CA ALA A 314 -7.26 -6.59 -8.36
C ALA A 314 -8.50 -5.80 -8.79
N HIS A 315 -8.70 -5.64 -10.11
CA HIS A 315 -9.90 -4.99 -10.67
C HIS A 315 -11.05 -5.99 -10.75
N GLU A 316 -10.72 -7.22 -11.10
CA GLU A 316 -11.65 -8.35 -11.08
C GLU A 316 -11.20 -9.34 -10.00
N TYR A 317 -12.15 -9.73 -9.17
CA TYR A 317 -11.89 -10.68 -8.07
C TYR A 317 -12.04 -12.11 -8.57
N THR A 318 -11.25 -12.48 -9.59
CA THR A 318 -11.23 -13.82 -10.20
C THR A 318 -9.79 -14.37 -10.21
N THR A 319 -9.67 -15.69 -10.19
CA THR A 319 -8.35 -16.35 -10.32
C THR A 319 -7.77 -16.17 -11.72
N GLU A 320 -8.61 -15.97 -12.73
CA GLU A 320 -8.20 -15.67 -14.10
C GLU A 320 -7.49 -14.32 -14.16
N HIS A 321 -8.09 -13.27 -13.59
CA HIS A 321 -7.45 -11.95 -13.49
C HIS A 321 -6.11 -12.02 -12.75
N VAL A 322 -6.01 -12.80 -11.66
CA VAL A 322 -4.72 -12.99 -10.95
C VAL A 322 -3.69 -13.67 -11.86
N SER A 323 -4.10 -14.61 -12.72
CA SER A 323 -3.21 -15.25 -13.69
C SER A 323 -2.75 -14.26 -14.77
N ASP A 324 -3.62 -13.35 -15.22
CA ASP A 324 -3.28 -12.31 -16.18
C ASP A 324 -2.30 -11.28 -15.59
N VAL A 325 -2.48 -10.94 -14.31
CA VAL A 325 -1.54 -10.11 -13.55
C VAL A 325 -0.17 -10.80 -13.45
N ALA A 326 -0.13 -12.09 -13.12
CA ALA A 326 1.11 -12.84 -13.04
C ALA A 326 1.84 -12.89 -14.40
N ALA A 327 1.08 -13.07 -15.50
CA ALA A 327 1.62 -13.04 -16.85
C ALA A 327 2.18 -11.65 -17.22
N LEU A 328 1.49 -10.56 -16.84
CA LEU A 328 2.01 -9.20 -17.02
C LEU A 328 3.28 -8.96 -16.19
N ALA A 329 3.30 -9.43 -14.95
CA ALA A 329 4.46 -9.32 -14.07
C ALA A 329 5.70 -9.98 -14.69
N ALA A 330 5.55 -11.20 -15.23
CA ALA A 330 6.62 -11.89 -15.93
C ALA A 330 7.06 -11.16 -17.23
N GLU A 331 6.12 -10.63 -18.00
CA GLU A 331 6.36 -9.88 -19.24
C GLU A 331 7.21 -8.61 -18.98
N VAL A 332 7.00 -7.94 -17.86
CA VAL A 332 7.78 -6.74 -17.47
C VAL A 332 9.02 -7.06 -16.61
N GLY A 333 9.41 -8.32 -16.50
CA GLY A 333 10.64 -8.75 -15.88
C GLY A 333 10.62 -8.82 -14.33
N LEU A 334 9.45 -8.90 -13.70
CA LEU A 334 9.34 -9.06 -12.25
C LEU A 334 9.59 -10.52 -11.84
N ALA A 335 10.38 -10.72 -10.79
CA ALA A 335 10.67 -12.05 -10.29
C ALA A 335 9.51 -12.63 -9.49
N PRO A 336 9.18 -13.93 -9.68
CA PRO A 336 8.28 -14.63 -8.78
C PRO A 336 8.95 -14.88 -7.41
N ALA A 337 8.15 -15.06 -6.36
CA ALA A 337 8.64 -15.63 -5.12
C ALA A 337 8.87 -17.14 -5.33
N ASP A 338 10.09 -17.58 -5.31
CA ASP A 338 10.50 -18.97 -5.62
C ASP A 338 10.73 -19.84 -4.37
N GLY A 339 10.43 -19.33 -3.19
CA GLY A 339 10.64 -20.03 -1.92
C GLY A 339 12.11 -20.28 -1.56
N THR A 340 13.06 -20.02 -2.47
CA THR A 340 14.50 -20.17 -2.28
C THR A 340 15.17 -18.84 -1.96
N SER A 341 14.66 -17.75 -2.48
CA SER A 341 15.01 -16.41 -2.06
C SER A 341 14.39 -16.17 -0.68
N GLY A 342 15.20 -15.75 0.29
CA GLY A 342 14.76 -15.47 1.66
C GLY A 342 13.48 -14.63 1.75
N PRO A 343 12.87 -14.52 2.93
CA PRO A 343 11.60 -13.81 3.09
C PRO A 343 11.72 -12.40 2.51
N VAL A 344 10.66 -11.94 1.84
CA VAL A 344 10.53 -10.59 1.27
C VAL A 344 10.72 -9.49 2.33
N LEU A 345 10.74 -9.87 3.60
CA LEU A 345 10.71 -9.01 4.79
C LEU A 345 12.08 -8.87 5.45
#